data_6ef08872c5dc9941925c9158fb8153f6
#
_entry.id   6ef08872c5dc9941925c9158fb8153f6
#
_cell.length_a   1.000
_cell.length_b   1.000
_cell.length_c   1.000
_cell.angle_alpha   90.00
_cell.angle_beta   90.00
_cell.angle_gamma   90.00
#
_symmetry.space_group_name_H-M   'P 1'
#
loop_
_entity.id
_entity.type
_entity.pdbx_description
1 polymer ?
#
loop_
_entity_poly.entity_id
_entity_poly.type
_entity_poly.pdbx_seq_one_letter_code
_entity_poly.pdbx_strand_id
1 'polypeptide(L)'
;YLRLEQTGLVRLESVLDRQSQAAHIVSEAITLVECPRASFVSAASDYCVGDEAQWQVMLHGTPPLTLTYAHARGERSLVHHTPGAPATIALDVPAAGAHALQLRHVRDVCGNVAYLNETSTAYVHAQAQVHWDAKQCVPGRPLKLLRTSDGLSLRVAVEMDESWDDKWDVEYVHRRDDRETVHSTRPLSRGTHAIHVRETGVYTLQSAASPHCVGRVSAPWTCEVVDVPPPRASIHFESIDDACAGTVGV
;
A
#
# COMPACT_ATOMS: atom_id res chain seq x y z
N TYR A 1 -44.93 33.52 4.58
CA TYR A 1 -44.05 32.36 4.30
C TYR A 1 -44.11 31.43 5.50
N LEU A 2 -44.39 30.13 5.24
CA LEU A 2 -44.39 29.07 6.25
C LEU A 2 -43.09 28.28 6.10
N ARG A 3 -42.30 28.19 7.16
CA ARG A 3 -41.08 27.36 7.18
C ARG A 3 -41.44 26.00 7.78
N LEU A 4 -41.20 24.95 7.04
CA LEU A 4 -41.48 23.58 7.46
C LEU A 4 -40.13 22.87 7.68
N GLU A 5 -39.98 22.25 8.84
CA GLU A 5 -38.70 21.61 9.26
C GLU A 5 -38.77 20.07 9.28
N GLN A 6 -39.96 19.51 8.98
CA GLN A 6 -40.17 18.06 8.98
C GLN A 6 -40.67 17.57 7.62
N THR A 7 -40.24 16.38 7.23
CA THR A 7 -40.77 15.69 6.05
C THR A 7 -42.15 15.10 6.33
N GLY A 8 -42.98 14.97 5.32
CA GLY A 8 -44.31 14.38 5.44
C GLY A 8 -45.34 15.06 4.59
N LEU A 9 -46.58 14.66 4.78
CA LEU A 9 -47.73 15.24 4.10
C LEU A 9 -48.17 16.51 4.85
N VAL A 10 -48.09 17.64 4.17
CA VAL A 10 -48.58 18.93 4.69
C VAL A 10 -49.87 19.28 3.99
N ARG A 11 -50.91 19.47 4.77
CA ARG A 11 -52.24 19.86 4.28
C ARG A 11 -52.64 21.16 4.92
N LEU A 12 -53.11 22.11 4.11
CA LEU A 12 -53.69 23.33 4.60
C LEU A 12 -55.16 23.06 4.93
N GLU A 13 -55.51 23.04 6.22
CA GLU A 13 -56.88 22.68 6.65
C GLU A 13 -57.83 23.91 6.72
N SER A 14 -57.33 25.04 7.17
CA SER A 14 -58.13 26.26 7.25
C SER A 14 -57.25 27.51 7.24
N VAL A 15 -57.76 28.59 6.71
CA VAL A 15 -57.21 29.94 6.85
C VAL A 15 -58.30 30.83 7.45
N LEU A 16 -57.95 31.47 8.55
CA LEU A 16 -58.85 32.44 9.21
C LEU A 16 -58.32 33.86 8.96
N ASP A 17 -59.21 34.77 8.62
CA ASP A 17 -58.88 36.20 8.57
C ASP A 17 -58.81 36.80 9.99
N ARG A 18 -58.48 38.09 10.11
CA ARG A 18 -58.40 38.76 11.41
C ARG A 18 -59.77 38.89 12.11
N GLN A 19 -60.86 38.65 11.41
CA GLN A 19 -62.25 38.68 11.93
C GLN A 19 -62.76 37.26 12.19
N SER A 20 -61.90 36.25 12.17
CA SER A 20 -62.20 34.83 12.35
C SER A 20 -63.17 34.25 11.31
N GLN A 21 -63.23 34.85 10.14
CA GLN A 21 -63.98 34.27 9.02
C GLN A 21 -63.13 33.25 8.31
N ALA A 22 -63.69 32.06 8.16
CA ALA A 22 -62.96 30.95 7.46
C ALA A 22 -63.00 31.16 5.95
N ALA A 23 -61.88 31.20 5.30
CA ALA A 23 -61.79 31.11 3.85
C ALA A 23 -61.97 29.64 3.40
N HIS A 24 -62.71 29.45 2.32
CA HIS A 24 -62.88 28.16 1.70
C HIS A 24 -61.51 27.75 1.03
N ILE A 25 -60.92 26.69 1.52
CA ILE A 25 -59.65 26.22 0.98
C ILE A 25 -59.94 25.03 0.09
N VAL A 26 -59.44 25.10 -1.14
CA VAL A 26 -59.24 23.92 -1.96
C VAL A 26 -58.02 23.23 -1.39
N SER A 27 -58.22 22.14 -0.65
CA SER A 27 -57.15 21.47 0.08
C SER A 27 -56.22 20.75 -0.90
N GLU A 28 -55.14 21.42 -1.28
CA GLU A 28 -54.01 20.77 -1.89
C GLU A 28 -53.08 20.26 -0.79
N ALA A 29 -52.74 18.99 -0.87
CA ALA A 29 -51.77 18.39 0.01
C ALA A 29 -50.40 18.42 -0.68
N ILE A 30 -49.39 18.89 0.02
CA ILE A 30 -48.01 18.92 -0.45
C ILE A 30 -47.22 17.89 0.33
N THR A 31 -46.56 16.98 -0.38
CA THR A 31 -45.63 16.04 0.23
C THR A 31 -44.24 16.65 0.30
N LEU A 32 -43.73 16.86 1.50
CA LEU A 32 -42.38 17.27 1.74
C LEU A 32 -41.49 16.03 1.84
N VAL A 33 -40.51 15.93 0.95
CA VAL A 33 -39.54 14.87 0.94
C VAL A 33 -38.16 15.40 1.37
N GLU A 34 -37.34 14.53 1.95
CA GLU A 34 -35.99 14.90 2.30
C GLU A 34 -35.19 15.13 1.00
N CYS A 35 -34.49 16.27 0.92
CA CYS A 35 -33.57 16.50 -0.20
C CYS A 35 -32.46 15.47 -0.18
N PRO A 36 -32.06 14.92 -1.34
CA PRO A 36 -30.96 13.98 -1.40
C PRO A 36 -29.66 14.65 -0.95
N ARG A 37 -28.84 13.91 -0.24
CA ARG A 37 -27.49 14.32 0.19
C ARG A 37 -26.56 13.11 0.23
N ALA A 38 -25.28 13.36 0.07
CA ALA A 38 -24.25 12.34 0.19
C ALA A 38 -23.00 12.93 0.85
N SER A 39 -22.32 12.12 1.64
CA SER A 39 -21.05 12.48 2.29
C SER A 39 -20.18 11.26 2.47
N PHE A 40 -18.84 11.44 2.51
CA PHE A 40 -17.93 10.36 2.85
C PHE A 40 -18.09 9.95 4.32
N VAL A 41 -18.07 8.63 4.58
CA VAL A 41 -18.19 8.07 5.95
C VAL A 41 -16.84 8.05 6.65
N SER A 42 -15.75 7.80 5.88
CA SER A 42 -14.39 7.65 6.42
C SER A 42 -13.42 8.63 5.77
N ALA A 43 -12.37 8.96 6.52
CA ALA A 43 -11.22 9.66 5.99
C ALA A 43 -10.47 8.78 4.97
N ALA A 44 -9.48 9.39 4.31
CA ALA A 44 -8.56 8.70 3.41
C ALA A 44 -7.96 7.45 4.04
N SER A 45 -7.81 6.41 3.24
CA SER A 45 -7.20 5.14 3.64
C SER A 45 -5.93 4.89 2.82
N ASP A 46 -5.02 4.14 3.42
CA ASP A 46 -3.79 3.70 2.77
C ASP A 46 -4.01 2.32 2.14
N TYR A 47 -3.52 2.15 0.93
CA TYR A 47 -3.60 0.92 0.14
C TYR A 47 -2.24 0.61 -0.47
N CYS A 48 -2.05 -0.61 -0.95
CA CYS A 48 -0.87 -1.00 -1.71
C CYS A 48 -1.21 -1.12 -3.20
N VAL A 49 -0.23 -0.93 -4.06
CA VAL A 49 -0.41 -1.14 -5.51
C VAL A 49 -0.93 -2.56 -5.76
N GLY A 50 -2.06 -2.65 -6.47
CA GLY A 50 -2.76 -3.89 -6.76
C GLY A 50 -3.89 -4.22 -5.80
N ASP A 51 -4.08 -3.43 -4.74
CA ASP A 51 -5.27 -3.50 -3.92
C ASP A 51 -6.43 -2.75 -4.60
N GLU A 52 -7.65 -3.05 -4.16
CA GLU A 52 -8.85 -2.32 -4.54
C GLU A 52 -9.10 -1.20 -3.53
N ALA A 53 -8.96 0.06 -3.95
CA ALA A 53 -9.27 1.19 -3.08
C ALA A 53 -10.79 1.35 -2.91
N GLN A 54 -11.23 1.52 -1.68
CA GLN A 54 -12.65 1.58 -1.34
C GLN A 54 -12.99 2.87 -0.60
N TRP A 55 -14.06 3.54 -1.06
CA TRP A 55 -14.66 4.68 -0.39
C TRP A 55 -16.07 4.33 0.06
N GLN A 56 -16.38 4.64 1.30
CA GLN A 56 -17.73 4.50 1.83
C GLN A 56 -18.42 5.86 1.84
N VAL A 57 -19.61 5.90 1.24
CA VAL A 57 -20.41 7.11 1.10
C VAL A 57 -21.78 6.87 1.73
N MET A 58 -22.17 7.73 2.67
CA MET A 58 -23.51 7.73 3.22
C MET A 58 -24.44 8.51 2.30
N LEU A 59 -25.57 7.91 1.95
CA LEU A 59 -26.57 8.48 1.07
C LEU A 59 -27.89 8.67 1.84
N HIS A 60 -28.48 9.85 1.72
CA HIS A 60 -29.80 10.18 2.28
C HIS A 60 -30.73 10.68 1.18
N GLY A 61 -32.03 10.43 1.33
CA GLY A 61 -33.04 10.79 0.38
C GLY A 61 -34.00 9.64 0.07
N THR A 62 -34.88 9.81 -0.91
CA THR A 62 -35.85 8.79 -1.33
C THR A 62 -35.24 7.85 -2.36
N PRO A 63 -35.03 6.53 -2.04
CA PRO A 63 -34.41 5.60 -2.96
C PRO A 63 -35.32 5.25 -4.16
N PRO A 64 -34.75 4.76 -5.27
CA PRO A 64 -33.32 4.60 -5.54
C PRO A 64 -32.57 5.93 -5.67
N LEU A 65 -31.36 5.98 -5.07
CA LEU A 65 -30.49 7.14 -5.13
C LEU A 65 -29.42 6.90 -6.19
N THR A 66 -29.21 7.85 -7.07
CA THR A 66 -28.13 7.81 -8.06
C THR A 66 -27.06 8.82 -7.68
N LEU A 67 -25.89 8.31 -7.28
CA LEU A 67 -24.71 9.12 -6.97
C LEU A 67 -23.81 9.20 -8.19
N THR A 68 -23.48 10.40 -8.61
CA THR A 68 -22.44 10.64 -9.64
C THR A 68 -21.18 11.16 -8.96
N TYR A 69 -20.05 10.53 -9.30
CA TYR A 69 -18.73 10.85 -8.77
C TYR A 69 -17.69 10.90 -9.90
N ALA A 70 -16.63 11.65 -9.67
CA ALA A 70 -15.52 11.79 -10.59
C ALA A 70 -14.25 11.21 -9.96
N HIS A 71 -13.48 10.50 -10.78
CA HIS A 71 -12.15 9.99 -10.50
C HIS A 71 -11.24 10.32 -11.70
N ALA A 72 -9.93 10.12 -11.59
CA ALA A 72 -8.95 10.41 -12.64
C ALA A 72 -9.30 9.82 -14.03
N ARG A 73 -10.11 8.74 -14.07
CA ARG A 73 -10.56 8.07 -15.31
C ARG A 73 -11.91 8.59 -15.85
N GLY A 74 -12.46 9.64 -15.25
CA GLY A 74 -13.72 10.26 -15.65
C GLY A 74 -14.84 10.12 -14.63
N GLU A 75 -16.06 10.50 -15.04
CA GLU A 75 -17.26 10.41 -14.23
C GLU A 75 -17.90 9.02 -14.31
N ARG A 76 -18.44 8.57 -13.19
CA ARG A 76 -19.20 7.33 -13.05
C ARG A 76 -20.43 7.56 -12.17
N SER A 77 -21.39 6.66 -12.27
CA SER A 77 -22.58 6.68 -11.43
C SER A 77 -22.78 5.35 -10.72
N LEU A 78 -23.28 5.44 -9.49
CA LEU A 78 -23.67 4.33 -8.63
C LEU A 78 -25.14 4.47 -8.27
N VAL A 79 -25.93 3.41 -8.40
CA VAL A 79 -27.31 3.36 -7.94
C VAL A 79 -27.38 2.63 -6.60
N HIS A 80 -27.97 3.28 -5.61
CA HIS A 80 -28.12 2.76 -4.26
C HIS A 80 -29.59 2.66 -3.85
N HIS A 81 -29.98 1.49 -3.33
CA HIS A 81 -31.38 1.18 -3.02
C HIS A 81 -31.71 1.19 -1.52
N THR A 82 -30.71 1.17 -0.66
CA THR A 82 -30.90 1.03 0.79
C THR A 82 -30.58 2.34 1.49
N PRO A 83 -31.59 3.13 1.89
CA PRO A 83 -31.33 4.38 2.59
C PRO A 83 -30.70 4.12 3.97
N GLY A 84 -29.81 5.02 4.39
CA GLY A 84 -29.15 4.95 5.68
C GLY A 84 -28.05 3.88 5.82
N ALA A 85 -27.80 3.07 4.77
CA ALA A 85 -26.65 2.20 4.69
C ALA A 85 -25.56 2.86 3.82
N PRO A 86 -24.27 2.69 4.15
CA PRO A 86 -23.19 3.21 3.33
C PRO A 86 -23.11 2.47 1.99
N ALA A 87 -22.95 3.21 0.91
CA ALA A 87 -22.62 2.68 -0.40
C ALA A 87 -21.10 2.60 -0.54
N THR A 88 -20.58 1.51 -1.10
CA THR A 88 -19.15 1.33 -1.34
C THR A 88 -18.83 1.62 -2.80
N ILE A 89 -17.87 2.50 -3.03
CA ILE A 89 -17.27 2.76 -4.33
C ILE A 89 -15.89 2.09 -4.32
N ALA A 90 -15.73 1.07 -5.14
CA ALA A 90 -14.48 0.32 -5.28
C ALA A 90 -13.83 0.63 -6.62
N LEU A 91 -12.54 0.95 -6.61
CA LEU A 91 -11.79 1.31 -7.80
C LEU A 91 -10.42 0.62 -7.80
N ASP A 92 -10.08 0.02 -8.94
CA ASP A 92 -8.72 -0.43 -9.19
C ASP A 92 -7.77 0.75 -9.31
N VAL A 93 -6.73 0.75 -8.50
CA VAL A 93 -5.67 1.77 -8.49
C VAL A 93 -4.33 1.13 -8.84
N PRO A 94 -3.98 1.12 -10.14
CA PRO A 94 -2.83 0.35 -10.64
C PRO A 94 -1.48 1.03 -10.37
N ALA A 95 -1.48 2.28 -9.93
CA ALA A 95 -0.27 3.08 -9.74
C ALA A 95 -0.20 3.64 -8.32
N ALA A 96 1.00 3.72 -7.79
CA ALA A 96 1.27 4.41 -6.53
C ALA A 96 0.98 5.91 -6.67
N GLY A 97 0.51 6.54 -5.59
CA GLY A 97 0.18 7.96 -5.59
C GLY A 97 -1.10 8.30 -4.83
N ALA A 98 -1.47 9.57 -4.89
CA ALA A 98 -2.70 10.07 -4.35
C ALA A 98 -3.84 9.92 -5.37
N HIS A 99 -4.90 9.24 -4.98
CA HIS A 99 -6.09 9.00 -5.81
C HIS A 99 -7.29 9.70 -5.20
N ALA A 100 -7.72 10.79 -5.83
CA ALA A 100 -8.85 11.58 -5.39
C ALA A 100 -10.17 11.08 -6.00
N LEU A 101 -11.20 10.95 -5.16
CA LEU A 101 -12.58 10.72 -5.54
C LEU A 101 -13.40 11.95 -5.17
N GLN A 102 -14.11 12.55 -6.12
CA GLN A 102 -14.96 13.71 -5.91
C GLN A 102 -16.43 13.34 -6.11
N LEU A 103 -17.27 13.61 -5.11
CA LEU A 103 -18.71 13.51 -5.25
C LEU A 103 -19.21 14.72 -6.06
N ARG A 104 -20.03 14.49 -7.09
CA ARG A 104 -20.55 15.53 -8.00
C ARG A 104 -21.99 15.90 -7.71
N HIS A 105 -22.86 14.93 -7.74
CA HIS A 105 -24.26 15.13 -7.40
C HIS A 105 -24.92 13.81 -7.02
N VAL A 106 -25.98 13.91 -6.23
CA VAL A 106 -26.86 12.80 -5.93
C VAL A 106 -28.28 13.16 -6.36
N ARG A 107 -28.97 12.20 -6.99
CA ARG A 107 -30.35 12.31 -7.45
C ARG A 107 -31.20 11.25 -6.78
N ASP A 108 -32.39 11.61 -6.35
CA ASP A 108 -33.40 10.67 -5.83
C ASP A 108 -34.40 10.22 -6.92
N VAL A 109 -35.27 9.29 -6.56
CA VAL A 109 -36.34 8.80 -7.45
C VAL A 109 -37.37 9.91 -7.81
N CYS A 110 -37.54 10.90 -6.95
CA CYS A 110 -38.45 12.03 -7.18
C CYS A 110 -37.88 13.06 -8.17
N GLY A 111 -36.65 12.88 -8.62
CA GLY A 111 -35.95 13.79 -9.53
C GLY A 111 -35.24 14.96 -8.84
N ASN A 112 -35.24 15.01 -7.51
CA ASN A 112 -34.50 16.02 -6.77
C ASN A 112 -33.00 15.76 -6.92
N VAL A 113 -32.24 16.84 -7.08
CA VAL A 113 -30.78 16.77 -7.27
C VAL A 113 -30.07 17.65 -6.25
N ALA A 114 -29.08 17.11 -5.55
CA ALA A 114 -28.15 17.89 -4.75
C ALA A 114 -26.78 17.84 -5.39
N TYR A 115 -26.20 19.00 -5.65
CA TYR A 115 -24.83 19.15 -6.12
C TYR A 115 -23.87 19.11 -4.94
N LEU A 116 -22.79 18.36 -5.11
CA LEU A 116 -21.79 18.06 -4.09
C LEU A 116 -20.42 18.56 -4.54
N ASN A 117 -19.56 18.86 -3.58
CA ASN A 117 -18.18 19.24 -3.86
C ASN A 117 -17.21 18.64 -2.83
N GLU A 118 -17.56 17.47 -2.29
CA GLU A 118 -16.71 16.75 -1.36
C GLU A 118 -15.69 15.92 -2.11
N THR A 119 -14.46 15.91 -1.62
CA THR A 119 -13.37 15.11 -2.16
C THR A 119 -12.72 14.31 -1.04
N SER A 120 -12.46 13.04 -1.30
CA SER A 120 -11.67 12.16 -0.44
C SER A 120 -10.51 11.58 -1.24
N THR A 121 -9.36 11.45 -0.60
CA THR A 121 -8.13 10.97 -1.24
C THR A 121 -7.70 9.67 -0.58
N ALA A 122 -7.47 8.63 -1.37
CA ALA A 122 -6.77 7.41 -0.95
C ALA A 122 -5.30 7.52 -1.34
N TYR A 123 -4.42 7.04 -0.48
CA TYR A 123 -2.99 6.98 -0.74
C TYR A 123 -2.61 5.54 -1.07
N VAL A 124 -2.05 5.33 -2.26
CA VAL A 124 -1.63 4.02 -2.75
C VAL A 124 -0.12 3.97 -2.71
N HIS A 125 0.42 3.13 -1.84
CA HIS A 125 1.85 2.94 -1.65
C HIS A 125 2.42 1.96 -2.67
N ALA A 126 3.63 2.24 -3.14
CA ALA A 126 4.37 1.31 -3.99
C ALA A 126 4.76 0.05 -3.20
N GLN A 127 4.74 -1.10 -3.85
CA GLN A 127 5.33 -2.32 -3.30
C GLN A 127 6.80 -2.40 -3.66
N ALA A 128 7.67 -2.68 -2.68
CA ALA A 128 9.06 -2.97 -2.97
C ALA A 128 9.22 -4.39 -3.50
N GLN A 129 10.18 -4.55 -4.42
CA GLN A 129 10.73 -5.81 -4.83
C GLN A 129 12.11 -5.97 -4.20
N VAL A 130 12.33 -7.06 -3.45
CA VAL A 130 13.57 -7.29 -2.70
C VAL A 130 14.24 -8.57 -3.18
N HIS A 131 15.53 -8.49 -3.46
CA HIS A 131 16.33 -9.62 -3.89
C HIS A 131 17.81 -9.45 -3.47
N TRP A 132 18.56 -10.55 -3.41
CA TRP A 132 20.01 -10.47 -3.34
C TRP A 132 20.58 -9.92 -4.65
N ASP A 133 21.71 -9.23 -4.58
CA ASP A 133 22.41 -8.76 -5.79
C ASP A 133 22.76 -9.96 -6.69
N ALA A 134 22.17 -10.00 -7.88
CA ALA A 134 22.33 -11.09 -8.84
C ALA A 134 23.78 -11.24 -9.34
N LYS A 135 24.61 -10.22 -9.24
CA LYS A 135 26.04 -10.31 -9.55
C LYS A 135 26.82 -11.01 -8.45
N GLN A 136 26.32 -10.98 -7.24
CA GLN A 136 26.97 -11.56 -6.07
C GLN A 136 26.39 -12.95 -5.75
N CYS A 137 25.08 -13.09 -5.69
CA CYS A 137 24.40 -14.32 -5.30
C CYS A 137 23.93 -15.10 -6.53
N VAL A 138 24.88 -15.73 -7.22
CA VAL A 138 24.61 -16.53 -8.42
C VAL A 138 24.34 -17.99 -8.03
N PRO A 139 23.21 -18.58 -8.45
CA PRO A 139 22.93 -19.99 -8.18
C PRO A 139 24.07 -20.90 -8.61
N GLY A 140 24.50 -21.82 -7.71
CA GLY A 140 25.61 -22.74 -7.94
C GLY A 140 27.01 -22.11 -7.89
N ARG A 141 27.13 -20.84 -7.51
CA ARG A 141 28.42 -20.17 -7.29
C ARG A 141 28.48 -19.59 -5.88
N PRO A 142 28.81 -20.38 -4.86
CA PRO A 142 28.88 -19.89 -3.50
C PRO A 142 29.94 -18.80 -3.33
N LEU A 143 29.65 -17.84 -2.47
CA LEU A 143 30.59 -16.81 -2.06
C LEU A 143 31.63 -17.39 -1.08
N LYS A 144 32.86 -16.95 -1.22
CA LYS A 144 33.99 -17.46 -0.44
C LYS A 144 34.24 -16.54 0.75
N LEU A 145 34.06 -17.07 1.95
CA LEU A 145 34.44 -16.41 3.20
C LEU A 145 35.84 -16.88 3.62
N LEU A 146 36.76 -15.95 3.70
CA LEU A 146 38.10 -16.25 4.22
C LEU A 146 38.05 -16.28 5.74
N ARG A 147 38.60 -17.33 6.37
CA ARG A 147 38.66 -17.48 7.84
C ARG A 147 39.40 -16.36 8.56
N THR A 148 40.23 -15.62 7.85
CA THR A 148 41.01 -14.49 8.37
C THR A 148 40.34 -13.15 8.18
N SER A 149 39.17 -13.11 7.54
CA SER A 149 38.42 -11.87 7.31
C SER A 149 37.41 -11.59 8.42
N ASP A 150 37.15 -10.31 8.67
CA ASP A 150 36.13 -9.85 9.62
C ASP A 150 34.69 -10.18 9.20
N GLY A 151 34.52 -10.82 8.05
CA GLY A 151 33.23 -11.18 7.48
C GLY A 151 33.12 -10.85 5.99
N LEU A 152 31.91 -11.01 5.47
CA LEU A 152 31.55 -10.76 4.07
C LEU A 152 30.35 -9.83 4.03
N SER A 153 30.31 -8.94 3.05
CA SER A 153 29.14 -8.08 2.82
C SER A 153 28.26 -8.69 1.72
N LEU A 154 27.09 -9.18 2.10
CA LEU A 154 26.03 -9.55 1.16
C LEU A 154 25.26 -8.27 0.76
N ARG A 155 24.94 -8.15 -0.52
CA ARG A 155 24.19 -7.01 -1.04
C ARG A 155 22.74 -7.41 -1.29
N VAL A 156 21.83 -6.67 -0.65
CA VAL A 156 20.39 -6.75 -0.88
C VAL A 156 19.95 -5.52 -1.65
N ALA A 157 19.19 -5.71 -2.70
CA ALA A 157 18.58 -4.63 -3.47
C ALA A 157 17.11 -4.48 -3.07
N VAL A 158 16.70 -3.24 -2.85
CA VAL A 158 15.31 -2.84 -2.62
C VAL A 158 14.91 -1.96 -3.81
N GLU A 159 14.10 -2.51 -4.69
CA GLU A 159 13.61 -1.84 -5.90
C GLU A 159 12.17 -1.41 -5.71
N MET A 160 11.85 -0.17 -6.02
CA MET A 160 10.50 0.39 -6.00
C MET A 160 10.39 1.55 -6.97
N ASP A 161 9.19 2.00 -7.25
CA ASP A 161 8.94 3.19 -8.06
C ASP A 161 9.59 4.44 -7.44
N GLU A 162 10.10 5.33 -8.28
CA GLU A 162 10.90 6.50 -7.88
C GLU A 162 10.16 7.52 -7.03
N SER A 163 8.84 7.49 -7.04
CA SER A 163 7.99 8.49 -6.37
C SER A 163 7.86 8.31 -4.85
N TRP A 164 8.39 7.22 -4.27
CA TRP A 164 8.18 6.87 -2.86
C TRP A 164 9.47 6.64 -2.11
N ASP A 165 9.53 7.12 -0.86
CA ASP A 165 10.69 6.97 0.05
C ASP A 165 10.32 6.11 1.28
N ASP A 166 9.48 5.11 1.08
CA ASP A 166 9.14 4.15 2.14
C ASP A 166 10.38 3.35 2.53
N LYS A 167 10.52 3.12 3.84
CA LYS A 167 11.56 2.27 4.39
C LYS A 167 11.02 0.88 4.62
N TRP A 168 11.85 -0.13 4.33
CA TRP A 168 11.48 -1.53 4.31
C TRP A 168 12.30 -2.32 5.31
N ASP A 169 11.63 -3.02 6.20
CA ASP A 169 12.24 -4.06 7.04
C ASP A 169 12.33 -5.34 6.21
N VAL A 170 13.54 -5.87 6.07
CA VAL A 170 13.81 -7.09 5.30
C VAL A 170 14.20 -8.19 6.27
N GLU A 171 13.46 -9.29 6.23
CA GLU A 171 13.78 -10.48 6.98
C GLU A 171 14.44 -11.53 6.10
N TYR A 172 15.48 -12.15 6.65
CA TYR A 172 16.17 -13.26 6.02
C TYR A 172 16.48 -14.35 7.03
N VAL A 173 16.55 -15.58 6.55
CA VAL A 173 16.96 -16.75 7.32
C VAL A 173 18.38 -17.11 6.95
N HIS A 174 19.21 -17.30 7.95
CA HIS A 174 20.50 -17.95 7.85
C HIS A 174 20.37 -19.40 8.29
N ARG A 175 20.64 -20.34 7.36
CA ARG A 175 20.66 -21.77 7.63
C ARG A 175 22.09 -22.30 7.52
N ARG A 176 22.54 -22.93 8.61
CA ARG A 176 23.81 -23.65 8.67
C ARG A 176 23.59 -25.01 9.34
N ASP A 177 23.94 -26.07 8.63
CA ASP A 177 23.65 -27.44 9.04
C ASP A 177 22.13 -27.60 9.34
N ASP A 178 21.76 -28.02 10.53
CA ASP A 178 20.36 -28.17 10.96
C ASP A 178 19.82 -26.98 11.78
N ARG A 179 20.55 -25.86 11.80
CA ARG A 179 20.17 -24.66 12.54
C ARG A 179 19.69 -23.57 11.59
N GLU A 180 18.55 -23.00 11.94
CA GLU A 180 18.00 -21.81 11.26
C GLU A 180 17.93 -20.65 12.24
N THR A 181 18.34 -19.48 11.79
CA THR A 181 18.27 -18.24 12.55
C THR A 181 17.63 -17.16 11.69
N VAL A 182 16.58 -16.54 12.20
CA VAL A 182 15.91 -15.42 11.53
C VAL A 182 16.61 -14.13 11.92
N HIS A 183 16.84 -13.29 10.94
CA HIS A 183 17.44 -11.97 11.09
C HIS A 183 16.56 -10.93 10.42
N SER A 184 16.48 -9.74 11.04
CA SER A 184 15.84 -8.58 10.44
C SER A 184 16.88 -7.48 10.23
N THR A 185 16.76 -6.77 9.13
CA THR A 185 17.59 -5.59 8.86
C THR A 185 17.05 -4.38 9.63
N ARG A 186 17.86 -3.31 9.71
CA ARG A 186 17.32 -1.98 9.95
C ARG A 186 16.51 -1.55 8.72
N PRO A 187 15.52 -0.65 8.86
CA PRO A 187 14.73 -0.20 7.73
C PRO A 187 15.60 0.30 6.56
N LEU A 188 15.44 -0.31 5.41
CA LEU A 188 16.20 -0.04 4.19
C LEU A 188 15.38 0.88 3.28
N SER A 189 16.01 1.91 2.74
CA SER A 189 15.46 2.73 1.66
C SER A 189 15.65 2.04 0.30
N ARG A 190 15.09 2.62 -0.74
CA ARG A 190 15.38 2.20 -2.11
C ARG A 190 16.87 2.18 -2.39
N GLY A 191 17.35 1.15 -3.07
CA GLY A 191 18.74 0.99 -3.47
C GLY A 191 19.37 -0.33 -3.04
N THR A 192 20.69 -0.39 -3.12
CA THR A 192 21.45 -1.58 -2.72
C THR A 192 22.14 -1.35 -1.39
N HIS A 193 21.91 -2.26 -0.45
CA HIS A 193 22.42 -2.20 0.92
C HIS A 193 23.32 -3.39 1.22
N ALA A 194 24.34 -3.17 2.05
CA ALA A 194 25.25 -4.20 2.49
C ALA A 194 24.79 -4.78 3.85
N ILE A 195 24.67 -6.09 3.90
CA ILE A 195 24.44 -6.86 5.13
C ILE A 195 25.74 -7.59 5.47
N HIS A 196 26.32 -7.28 6.60
CA HIS A 196 27.57 -7.91 7.03
C HIS A 196 27.30 -9.27 7.66
N VAL A 197 27.89 -10.32 7.10
CA VAL A 197 27.75 -11.69 7.57
C VAL A 197 29.12 -12.28 7.94
N ARG A 198 29.16 -13.08 9.00
CA ARG A 198 30.38 -13.67 9.54
C ARG A 198 30.39 -15.19 9.49
N GLU A 199 29.27 -15.78 9.14
CA GLU A 199 29.11 -17.24 9.15
C GLU A 199 28.87 -17.78 7.76
N THR A 200 29.33 -19.01 7.55
CA THR A 200 29.03 -19.79 6.34
C THR A 200 27.61 -20.36 6.43
N GLY A 201 27.00 -20.64 5.29
CA GLY A 201 25.67 -21.20 5.21
C GLY A 201 24.86 -20.60 4.07
N VAL A 202 23.56 -20.85 4.09
CA VAL A 202 22.61 -20.34 3.11
C VAL A 202 21.79 -19.21 3.72
N TYR A 203 21.82 -18.06 3.09
CA TYR A 203 21.06 -16.88 3.44
C TYR A 203 19.86 -16.77 2.50
N THR A 204 18.64 -16.86 3.04
CA THR A 204 17.40 -16.86 2.27
C THR A 204 16.54 -15.67 2.67
N LEU A 205 16.20 -14.78 1.72
CA LEU A 205 15.22 -13.73 1.94
C LEU A 205 13.84 -14.35 2.16
N GLN A 206 13.14 -13.91 3.21
CA GLN A 206 11.79 -14.40 3.54
C GLN A 206 10.71 -13.37 3.28
N SER A 207 10.91 -12.17 3.75
CA SER A 207 9.89 -11.12 3.69
C SER A 207 10.50 -9.74 3.58
N ALA A 208 9.69 -8.81 3.10
CA ALA A 208 9.94 -7.39 3.19
C ALA A 208 8.65 -6.70 3.57
N ALA A 209 8.68 -5.77 4.50
CA ALA A 209 7.51 -5.03 4.93
C ALA A 209 7.84 -3.56 5.19
N SER A 210 6.92 -2.68 4.84
CA SER A 210 6.89 -1.28 5.27
C SER A 210 5.73 -1.08 6.27
N PRO A 211 5.57 0.10 6.89
CA PRO A 211 4.42 0.38 7.73
C PRO A 211 3.07 0.23 7.02
N HIS A 212 3.05 0.32 5.71
CA HIS A 212 1.84 0.32 4.89
C HIS A 212 1.67 -0.94 4.06
N CYS A 213 2.77 -1.52 3.53
CA CYS A 213 2.70 -2.58 2.54
C CYS A 213 3.64 -3.75 2.81
N VAL A 214 3.24 -4.91 2.30
CA VAL A 214 4.11 -6.08 2.19
C VAL A 214 4.78 -6.06 0.83
N GLY A 215 6.11 -6.15 0.82
CA GLY A 215 6.91 -6.22 -0.41
C GLY A 215 6.96 -7.64 -0.98
N ARG A 216 7.54 -7.76 -2.16
CA ARG A 216 7.75 -9.04 -2.85
C ARG A 216 9.21 -9.43 -2.80
N VAL A 217 9.47 -10.68 -2.41
CA VAL A 217 10.79 -11.27 -2.55
C VAL A 217 10.91 -11.91 -3.93
N SER A 218 11.95 -11.55 -4.68
CA SER A 218 12.22 -12.05 -6.02
C SER A 218 13.57 -12.74 -6.12
N ALA A 219 13.81 -13.44 -7.21
CA ALA A 219 15.08 -14.10 -7.45
C ALA A 219 16.22 -13.10 -7.77
N PRO A 220 17.45 -13.35 -7.29
CA PRO A 220 17.82 -14.47 -6.43
C PRO A 220 17.43 -14.22 -4.96
N TRP A 221 16.67 -15.13 -4.38
CA TRP A 221 16.26 -15.04 -2.96
C TRP A 221 17.22 -15.77 -2.01
N THR A 222 18.15 -16.58 -2.55
CA THR A 222 19.15 -17.31 -1.77
C THR A 222 20.57 -16.88 -2.13
N CYS A 223 21.43 -16.86 -1.13
CA CYS A 223 22.86 -16.60 -1.28
C CYS A 223 23.64 -17.59 -0.43
N GLU A 224 24.53 -18.37 -1.04
CA GLU A 224 25.34 -19.37 -0.35
C GLU A 224 26.72 -18.80 -0.04
N VAL A 225 27.17 -19.00 1.19
CA VAL A 225 28.48 -18.58 1.68
C VAL A 225 29.24 -19.81 2.19
N VAL A 226 30.41 -20.08 1.64
CA VAL A 226 31.23 -21.22 2.01
C VAL A 226 32.59 -20.78 2.54
N ASP A 227 33.15 -21.60 3.40
CA ASP A 227 34.50 -21.39 3.96
C ASP A 227 35.57 -21.73 2.95
N VAL A 228 36.62 -20.93 2.89
CA VAL A 228 37.79 -21.22 2.09
C VAL A 228 39.00 -21.37 3.02
N PRO A 229 39.63 -22.53 3.02
CA PRO A 229 40.85 -22.70 3.81
C PRO A 229 41.92 -21.72 3.34
N PRO A 230 42.75 -21.22 4.24
CA PRO A 230 43.86 -20.37 3.86
C PRO A 230 44.78 -21.12 2.89
N PRO A 231 45.35 -20.40 1.91
CA PRO A 231 46.30 -21.01 0.98
C PRO A 231 47.46 -21.60 1.77
N ARG A 232 47.79 -22.86 1.46
CA ARG A 232 48.99 -23.51 2.02
C ARG A 232 50.13 -23.25 1.06
N ALA A 233 51.12 -22.52 1.50
CA ALA A 233 52.38 -22.42 0.81
C ALA A 233 53.36 -23.47 1.37
N SER A 234 53.96 -24.27 0.53
CA SER A 234 55.08 -25.15 0.89
C SER A 234 56.30 -24.73 0.09
N ILE A 235 57.42 -24.56 0.80
CA ILE A 235 58.70 -24.31 0.16
C ILE A 235 59.42 -25.67 0.08
N HIS A 236 59.68 -26.13 -1.13
CA HIS A 236 60.50 -27.30 -1.37
C HIS A 236 61.89 -26.84 -1.81
N PHE A 237 62.89 -27.24 -1.07
CA PHE A 237 64.25 -27.07 -1.50
C PHE A 237 64.68 -28.33 -2.30
N GLU A 238 65.10 -28.13 -3.52
CA GLU A 238 65.50 -29.26 -4.41
C GLU A 238 66.86 -29.86 -4.06
N SER A 239 67.74 -29.11 -3.37
CA SER A 239 68.98 -29.69 -2.81
C SER A 239 69.43 -28.91 -1.56
N ILE A 240 70.04 -29.64 -0.61
CA ILE A 240 70.65 -29.07 0.59
C ILE A 240 72.01 -28.44 0.25
N ASP A 241 72.61 -28.82 -0.88
CA ASP A 241 73.92 -28.37 -1.28
C ASP A 241 74.00 -26.91 -1.71
N ASP A 242 72.91 -26.35 -2.17
CA ASP A 242 72.83 -24.93 -2.52
C ASP A 242 72.64 -23.98 -1.31
N ALA A 243 72.36 -24.55 -0.15
CA ALA A 243 72.15 -23.77 1.07
C ALA A 243 73.43 -23.32 1.78
N CYS A 244 74.60 -23.85 1.35
CA CYS A 244 75.87 -23.55 1.99
C CYS A 244 76.64 -22.37 1.43
N ALA A 245 76.08 -21.66 0.43
CA ALA A 245 76.80 -20.57 -0.24
C ALA A 245 76.45 -19.14 0.28
N GLY A 246 75.93 -19.01 1.46
CA GLY A 246 75.83 -17.70 2.16
C GLY A 246 75.03 -16.59 1.48
N THR A 247 74.15 -16.91 0.51
CA THR A 247 73.26 -15.97 -0.11
C THR A 247 71.80 -16.29 0.29
N VAL A 248 71.29 -15.60 1.29
CA VAL A 248 69.90 -15.54 1.55
C VAL A 248 69.29 -14.65 0.46
N GLY A 249 68.82 -15.26 -0.61
CA GLY A 249 67.97 -14.56 -1.55
C GLY A 249 66.62 -14.25 -0.87
N VAL A 250 66.20 -12.98 -0.81
CA VAL A 250 64.94 -12.50 -0.36
C VAL A 250 63.89 -12.72 -1.46
#